data_01cd62329f9e58d900635cc990b5684f
#
_entry.id   01cd62329f9e58d900635cc990b5684f
#
_cell.length_a   1.000
_cell.length_b   1.000
_cell.length_c   1.000
_cell.angle_alpha   90.00
_cell.angle_beta   90.00
_cell.angle_gamma   90.00
#
_symmetry.space_group_name_H-M   'P 1'
#
loop_
_entity.id
_entity.type
_entity.pdbx_description
1 polymer ?
#
loop_
_entity_poly.entity_id
_entity_poly.type
_entity_poly.pdbx_seq_one_letter_code
_entity_poly.pdbx_strand_id
1 'polypeptide(L)'
;MRSPRLIWLAYKPDRSKVERDAAIQRFGYTFEAVWKAVQLYLREMEGLDLGSPKAVARASLEVGILDADETRLALIMADDRNLTVQTYNEGLAEEIAGRLSQHAALLRQWVERVTAPLRD
;
A
#
# COMPACT_ATOMS: atom_id res chain seq x y z
N MET A 1 38.73 -7.23 11.08
CA MET A 1 37.50 -6.49 10.75
C MET A 1 36.34 -7.45 10.66
N ARG A 2 35.26 -7.14 11.34
CA ARG A 2 34.07 -8.00 11.32
C ARG A 2 33.18 -7.66 10.13
N SER A 3 32.64 -8.70 9.46
CA SER A 3 31.70 -8.50 8.39
C SER A 3 30.35 -8.08 8.96
N PRO A 4 29.50 -7.36 8.18
CA PRO A 4 28.14 -7.03 8.62
C PRO A 4 27.32 -8.26 9.02
N ARG A 5 27.60 -9.42 8.39
CA ARG A 5 26.91 -10.65 8.71
C ARG A 5 27.21 -11.12 10.15
N LEU A 6 28.47 -10.98 10.59
CA LEU A 6 28.84 -11.36 11.97
C LEU A 6 28.19 -10.43 12.99
N ILE A 7 28.11 -9.14 12.68
CA ILE A 7 27.44 -8.17 13.54
C ILE A 7 25.97 -8.52 13.67
N TRP A 8 25.32 -8.86 12.57
CA TRP A 8 23.92 -9.27 12.54
C TRP A 8 23.67 -10.49 13.42
N LEU A 9 24.51 -11.52 13.30
CA LEU A 9 24.36 -12.73 14.10
C LEU A 9 24.57 -12.48 15.59
N ALA A 10 25.50 -11.61 15.94
CA ALA A 10 25.76 -11.25 17.33
C ALA A 10 24.59 -10.47 17.92
N TYR A 11 23.95 -9.61 17.14
CA TYR A 11 22.82 -8.82 17.56
C TYR A 11 21.57 -9.68 17.78
N LYS A 12 21.41 -10.73 17.00
CA LYS A 12 20.32 -11.72 17.10
C LYS A 12 18.93 -11.11 17.01
N PRO A 13 18.63 -10.29 16.00
CA PRO A 13 17.27 -9.79 15.83
C PRO A 13 16.33 -10.93 15.44
N ASP A 14 15.06 -10.79 15.77
CA ASP A 14 14.02 -11.74 15.36
C ASP A 14 13.79 -11.59 13.85
N ARG A 15 14.14 -12.63 13.06
CA ARG A 15 14.01 -12.60 11.61
C ARG A 15 12.57 -12.41 11.15
N SER A 16 11.62 -13.04 11.85
CA SER A 16 10.20 -12.91 11.52
C SER A 16 9.74 -11.46 11.61
N LYS A 17 10.18 -10.76 12.66
CA LYS A 17 9.84 -9.34 12.84
C LYS A 17 10.50 -8.47 11.79
N VAL A 18 11.76 -8.77 11.43
CA VAL A 18 12.48 -8.02 10.39
C VAL A 18 11.80 -8.20 9.03
N GLU A 19 11.44 -9.43 8.70
CA GLU A 19 10.75 -9.73 7.44
C GLU A 19 9.39 -9.07 7.39
N ARG A 20 8.64 -9.13 8.50
CA ARG A 20 7.35 -8.48 8.63
C ARG A 20 7.45 -6.97 8.42
N ASP A 21 8.40 -6.34 9.11
CA ASP A 21 8.56 -4.88 9.04
C ASP A 21 9.00 -4.45 7.64
N ALA A 22 9.87 -5.24 6.99
CA ALA A 22 10.26 -4.98 5.61
C ALA A 22 9.08 -5.09 4.65
N ALA A 23 8.19 -6.06 4.88
CA ALA A 23 6.99 -6.22 4.06
C ALA A 23 6.02 -5.05 4.25
N ILE A 24 5.85 -4.58 5.48
CA ILE A 24 5.02 -3.41 5.78
C ILE A 24 5.59 -2.16 5.08
N GLN A 25 6.90 -1.99 5.11
CA GLN A 25 7.55 -0.86 4.47
C GLN A 25 7.37 -0.90 2.95
N ARG A 26 7.50 -2.08 2.37
CA ARG A 26 7.29 -2.30 0.94
C ARG A 26 5.85 -2.00 0.54
N PHE A 27 4.89 -2.40 1.38
CA PHE A 27 3.49 -2.04 1.19
C PHE A 27 3.32 -0.52 1.14
N GLY A 28 3.94 0.22 2.05
CA GLY A 28 3.84 1.67 2.09
C GLY A 28 4.31 2.33 0.81
N TYR A 29 5.45 1.91 0.27
CA TYR A 29 5.98 2.44 -0.99
C TYR A 29 5.07 2.08 -2.17
N THR A 30 4.57 0.85 -2.22
CA THR A 30 3.70 0.41 -3.29
C THR A 30 2.37 1.16 -3.26
N PHE A 31 1.80 1.33 -2.08
CA PHE A 31 0.56 2.09 -1.91
C PHE A 31 0.71 3.52 -2.43
N GLU A 32 1.81 4.19 -2.05
CA GLU A 32 2.07 5.55 -2.54
C GLU A 32 2.16 5.62 -4.06
N ALA A 33 2.87 4.69 -4.67
CA ALA A 33 3.01 4.65 -6.12
C ALA A 33 1.67 4.43 -6.82
N VAL A 34 0.87 3.50 -6.29
CA VAL A 34 -0.39 3.11 -6.93
C VAL A 34 -1.42 4.22 -6.83
N TRP A 35 -1.65 4.78 -5.62
CA TRP A 35 -2.70 5.79 -5.53
C TRP A 35 -2.34 7.06 -6.30
N LYS A 36 -1.05 7.39 -6.41
CA LYS A 36 -0.62 8.53 -7.22
C LYS A 36 -0.79 8.27 -8.71
N ALA A 37 -0.55 7.04 -9.16
CA ALA A 37 -0.82 6.66 -10.54
C ALA A 37 -2.30 6.77 -10.87
N VAL A 38 -3.17 6.32 -9.96
CA VAL A 38 -4.62 6.41 -10.14
C VAL A 38 -5.07 7.88 -10.09
N GLN A 39 -4.48 8.67 -9.19
CA GLN A 39 -4.74 10.10 -9.12
C GLN A 39 -4.48 10.78 -10.47
N LEU A 40 -3.35 10.47 -11.09
CA LEU A 40 -3.00 11.02 -12.39
C LEU A 40 -4.00 10.56 -13.47
N TYR A 41 -4.35 9.29 -13.47
CA TYR A 41 -5.34 8.76 -14.41
C TYR A 41 -6.67 9.50 -14.28
N LEU A 42 -7.15 9.67 -13.05
CA LEU A 42 -8.44 10.34 -12.81
C LEU A 42 -8.40 11.81 -13.24
N ARG A 43 -7.26 12.46 -13.06
CA ARG A 43 -7.12 13.85 -13.53
C ARG A 43 -7.12 13.94 -15.06
N GLU A 44 -6.36 13.08 -15.71
CA GLU A 44 -6.21 13.12 -17.17
C GLU A 44 -7.46 12.62 -17.91
N MET A 45 -8.10 11.57 -17.39
CA MET A 45 -9.19 10.90 -18.09
C MET A 45 -10.57 11.35 -17.65
N GLU A 46 -10.70 11.79 -16.39
CA GLU A 46 -12.00 12.15 -15.82
C GLU A 46 -12.08 13.63 -15.40
N GLY A 47 -10.97 14.35 -15.48
CA GLY A 47 -10.94 15.75 -15.08
C GLY A 47 -11.08 15.98 -13.58
N LEU A 48 -10.78 14.98 -12.78
CA LEU A 48 -10.93 15.06 -11.32
C LEU A 48 -9.61 15.44 -10.66
N ASP A 49 -9.63 16.50 -9.87
CA ASP A 49 -8.46 16.99 -9.14
C ASP A 49 -8.58 16.56 -7.68
N LEU A 50 -7.91 15.48 -7.32
CA LEU A 50 -8.07 14.83 -6.03
C LEU A 50 -6.76 14.90 -5.24
N GLY A 51 -6.86 15.24 -3.95
CA GLY A 51 -5.69 15.56 -3.15
C GLY A 51 -5.28 14.52 -2.12
N SER A 52 -5.95 13.38 -2.04
CA SER A 52 -5.63 12.38 -1.01
C SER A 52 -5.92 10.96 -1.50
N PRO A 53 -5.26 9.95 -0.89
CA PRO A 53 -5.54 8.56 -1.25
C PRO A 53 -7.01 8.17 -1.05
N LYS A 54 -7.63 8.65 0.02
CA LYS A 54 -9.04 8.32 0.29
C LYS A 54 -9.97 8.95 -0.74
N ALA A 55 -9.69 10.18 -1.16
CA ALA A 55 -10.46 10.83 -2.22
C ALA A 55 -10.33 10.07 -3.53
N VAL A 56 -9.11 9.59 -3.84
CA VAL A 56 -8.85 8.79 -5.05
C VAL A 56 -9.61 7.46 -4.98
N ALA A 57 -9.64 6.81 -3.82
CA ALA A 57 -10.38 5.56 -3.65
C ALA A 57 -11.88 5.78 -3.87
N ARG A 58 -12.46 6.82 -3.28
CA ARG A 58 -13.88 7.12 -3.45
C ARG A 58 -14.24 7.47 -4.88
N ALA A 59 -13.39 8.25 -5.54
CA ALA A 59 -13.59 8.57 -6.95
C ALA A 59 -13.50 7.33 -7.83
N SER A 60 -12.61 6.39 -7.48
CA SER A 60 -12.49 5.13 -8.20
C SER A 60 -13.77 4.31 -8.15
N LEU A 61 -14.51 4.38 -7.04
CA LEU A 61 -15.84 3.77 -6.94
C LEU A 61 -16.81 4.47 -7.87
N GLU A 62 -16.83 5.79 -7.84
CA GLU A 62 -17.80 6.58 -8.63
C GLU A 62 -17.63 6.34 -10.13
N VAL A 63 -16.39 6.21 -10.62
CA VAL A 63 -16.15 6.00 -12.06
C VAL A 63 -16.09 4.53 -12.45
N GLY A 64 -16.29 3.60 -11.49
CA GLY A 64 -16.38 2.18 -11.80
C GLY A 64 -15.06 1.43 -11.88
N ILE A 65 -13.98 2.02 -11.40
CA ILE A 65 -12.67 1.34 -11.33
C ILE A 65 -12.67 0.32 -10.19
N LEU A 66 -13.27 0.68 -9.05
CA LEU A 66 -13.40 -0.19 -7.88
C LEU A 66 -14.87 -0.37 -7.54
N ASP A 67 -15.20 -1.56 -7.02
CA ASP A 67 -16.53 -1.78 -6.45
C ASP A 67 -16.55 -1.34 -4.98
N ALA A 68 -17.70 -1.49 -4.31
CA ALA A 68 -17.88 -1.03 -2.93
C ALA A 68 -16.95 -1.75 -1.95
N ASP A 69 -16.78 -3.06 -2.09
CA ASP A 69 -15.90 -3.82 -1.19
C ASP A 69 -14.44 -3.48 -1.40
N GLU A 70 -14.03 -3.32 -2.65
CA GLU A 70 -12.67 -2.91 -2.99
C GLU A 70 -12.37 -1.51 -2.47
N THR A 71 -13.32 -0.60 -2.59
CA THR A 71 -13.16 0.77 -2.07
C THR A 71 -13.00 0.75 -0.56
N ARG A 72 -13.80 -0.06 0.15
CA ARG A 72 -13.68 -0.20 1.59
C ARG A 72 -12.29 -0.67 1.99
N LEU A 73 -11.75 -1.67 1.26
CA LEU A 73 -10.39 -2.15 1.51
C LEU A 73 -9.35 -1.07 1.20
N ALA A 74 -9.53 -0.30 0.14
CA ALA A 74 -8.63 0.80 -0.20
C ALA A 74 -8.58 1.87 0.90
N LEU A 75 -9.72 2.16 1.52
CA LEU A 75 -9.78 3.09 2.64
C LEU A 75 -9.04 2.53 3.87
N ILE A 76 -9.18 1.23 4.12
CA ILE A 76 -8.42 0.55 5.20
C ILE A 76 -6.92 0.62 4.91
N MET A 77 -6.51 0.42 3.66
CA MET A 77 -5.09 0.53 3.27
C MET A 77 -4.53 1.92 3.59
N ALA A 78 -5.29 2.97 3.32
CA ALA A 78 -4.86 4.33 3.61
C ALA A 78 -4.65 4.53 5.11
N ASP A 79 -5.55 4.00 5.93
CA ASP A 79 -5.41 4.05 7.38
C ASP A 79 -4.20 3.25 7.85
N ASP A 80 -4.00 2.04 7.33
CA ASP A 80 -2.86 1.21 7.68
C ASP A 80 -1.54 1.91 7.33
N ARG A 81 -1.48 2.54 6.17
CA ARG A 81 -0.29 3.28 5.74
C ARG A 81 0.03 4.43 6.72
N ASN A 82 -1.00 5.16 7.14
CA ASN A 82 -0.81 6.27 8.09
C ASN A 82 -0.35 5.76 9.45
N LEU A 83 -0.89 4.64 9.91
CA LEU A 83 -0.52 4.07 11.21
C LEU A 83 0.95 3.61 11.22
N THR A 84 1.46 3.11 10.10
CA THR A 84 2.85 2.62 10.04
C THR A 84 3.88 3.74 10.13
N VAL A 85 3.53 4.99 9.83
CA VAL A 85 4.48 6.11 9.88
C VAL A 85 4.35 6.95 11.15
N GLN A 86 3.28 6.79 11.93
CA GLN A 86 3.02 7.62 13.09
C GLN A 86 3.56 7.04 14.39
N THR A 87 3.36 5.75 14.61
CA THR A 87 3.71 5.11 15.88
C THR A 87 4.07 3.66 15.64
N TYR A 88 5.19 3.22 16.23
CA TYR A 88 5.51 1.79 16.21
C TYR A 88 4.79 1.08 17.36
N ASN A 89 4.09 0.00 17.03
CA ASN A 89 3.36 -0.83 17.98
C ASN A 89 3.37 -2.26 17.45
N GLU A 90 3.86 -3.21 18.27
CA GLU A 90 3.97 -4.62 17.88
C GLU A 90 2.63 -5.24 17.49
N GLY A 91 1.61 -5.03 18.33
CA GLY A 91 0.29 -5.58 18.05
C GLY A 91 -0.30 -5.04 16.75
N LEU A 92 -0.13 -3.75 16.51
CA LEU A 92 -0.61 -3.12 15.29
C LEU A 92 0.16 -3.64 14.06
N ALA A 93 1.49 -3.81 14.19
CA ALA A 93 2.31 -4.36 13.11
C ALA A 93 1.83 -5.77 12.72
N GLU A 94 1.49 -6.60 13.71
CA GLU A 94 0.95 -7.93 13.45
C GLU A 94 -0.40 -7.87 12.73
N GLU A 95 -1.28 -6.97 13.13
CA GLU A 95 -2.58 -6.79 12.47
C GLU A 95 -2.42 -6.35 11.03
N ILE A 96 -1.55 -5.37 10.78
CA ILE A 96 -1.30 -4.89 9.41
C ILE A 96 -0.67 -5.99 8.56
N ALA A 97 0.29 -6.72 9.12
CA ALA A 97 0.93 -7.84 8.42
C ALA A 97 -0.10 -8.88 7.98
N GLY A 98 -1.11 -9.13 8.81
CA GLY A 98 -2.18 -10.06 8.48
C GLY A 98 -3.05 -9.62 7.30
N ARG A 99 -3.02 -8.33 6.95
CA ARG A 99 -3.80 -7.78 5.84
C ARG A 99 -2.98 -7.57 4.56
N LEU A 100 -1.66 -7.76 4.61
CA LEU A 100 -0.78 -7.38 3.50
C LEU A 100 -1.07 -8.12 2.20
N SER A 101 -1.45 -9.40 2.26
CA SER A 101 -1.74 -10.16 1.04
C SER A 101 -2.99 -9.61 0.33
N GLN A 102 -4.02 -9.25 1.09
CA GLN A 102 -5.21 -8.61 0.53
C GLN A 102 -4.89 -7.24 -0.06
N HIS A 103 -4.09 -6.47 0.65
CA HIS A 103 -3.66 -5.14 0.19
C HIS A 103 -2.87 -5.25 -1.12
N ALA A 104 -1.92 -6.18 -1.19
CA ALA A 104 -1.10 -6.37 -2.39
C ALA A 104 -1.96 -6.76 -3.59
N ALA A 105 -2.92 -7.64 -3.39
CA ALA A 105 -3.82 -8.08 -4.46
C ALA A 105 -4.64 -6.91 -5.00
N LEU A 106 -5.20 -6.08 -4.11
CA LEU A 106 -5.99 -4.95 -4.54
C LEU A 106 -5.14 -3.88 -5.23
N LEU A 107 -3.94 -3.61 -4.70
CA LEU A 107 -3.04 -2.63 -5.32
C LEU A 107 -2.71 -3.03 -6.76
N ARG A 108 -2.45 -4.32 -6.99
CA ARG A 108 -2.19 -4.81 -8.34
C ARG A 108 -3.39 -4.60 -9.24
N GLN A 109 -4.59 -4.99 -8.80
CA GLN A 109 -5.80 -4.84 -9.59
C GLN A 109 -6.09 -3.37 -9.88
N TRP A 110 -5.93 -2.52 -8.89
CA TRP A 110 -6.22 -1.10 -9.01
C TRP A 110 -5.35 -0.44 -10.09
N VAL A 111 -4.03 -0.66 -10.01
CA VAL A 111 -3.11 -0.06 -10.99
C VAL A 111 -3.29 -0.69 -12.37
N GLU A 112 -3.54 -1.99 -12.45
CA GLU A 112 -3.75 -2.66 -13.74
C GLU A 112 -4.98 -2.11 -14.47
N ARG A 113 -6.05 -1.83 -13.73
CA ARG A 113 -7.29 -1.32 -14.33
C ARG A 113 -7.12 0.06 -14.94
N VAL A 114 -6.22 0.89 -14.43
CA VAL A 114 -5.98 2.22 -14.99
C VAL A 114 -4.86 2.23 -16.01
N THR A 115 -4.00 1.21 -16.06
CA THR A 115 -2.90 1.13 -17.03
C THR A 115 -3.24 0.24 -18.23
N ALA A 116 -4.25 -0.62 -18.12
CA ALA A 116 -4.62 -1.53 -19.20
C ALA A 116 -4.90 -0.81 -20.53
N PRO A 117 -5.62 0.33 -20.57
CA PRO A 117 -5.84 1.03 -21.85
C PRO A 117 -4.57 1.55 -22.51
N LEU A 118 -3.47 1.66 -21.78
CA LEU A 118 -2.20 2.16 -22.28
C LEU A 118 -1.32 1.07 -22.88
N ARG A 119 -1.78 -0.18 -22.84
CA ARG A 119 -0.99 -1.34 -23.29
C ARG A 119 -1.23 -1.76 -24.73
N ASP A 120 -2.08 -1.09 -25.42
CA ASP A 120 -2.43 -1.44 -26.81
C ASP A 120 -1.28 -1.25 -27.80
#